data_88e7c26235271f5a669c693e10fe798f
#
_entry.id   88e7c26235271f5a669c693e10fe798f
#
_cell.length_a   1.000
_cell.length_b   1.000
_cell.length_c   1.000
_cell.angle_alpha   90.00
_cell.angle_beta   90.00
_cell.angle_gamma   90.00
#
_symmetry.space_group_name_H-M   'P 1'
#
loop_
_entity.id
_entity.type
_entity.pdbx_description
1 polymer ?
#
loop_
_entity_poly.entity_id
_entity_poly.type
_entity_poly.pdbx_seq_one_letter_code
_entity_poly.pdbx_strand_id
1 'polypeptide(L)'
;MLALSCVALAIYRVLGWCDLIYVRLTEMPRYIGSCHCGIVRFEIEGVIDRVTECNCSICHKKGILHHRVTPDRFRLLSGEANLGTYQFGSKVAKHHFCKTCGIHVLTRARAAPDLYTVNVRVLDDYDLALESPEIVQFDGRHWEENIASLK
;
A
#
# COMPACT_ATOMS: atom_id res chain seq x y z
N MET A 1 -0.34 -14.13 -25.19
CA MET A 1 1.13 -14.24 -25.02
C MET A 1 1.78 -14.06 -26.39
N LEU A 2 2.25 -12.86 -26.72
CA LEU A 2 3.01 -12.61 -27.93
C LEU A 2 4.49 -12.70 -27.60
N ALA A 3 5.12 -13.79 -27.97
CA ALA A 3 6.56 -13.94 -27.93
C ALA A 3 7.18 -13.03 -29.01
N LEU A 4 7.72 -11.89 -28.58
CA LEU A 4 8.57 -11.09 -29.43
C LEU A 4 9.81 -11.91 -29.77
N SER A 5 10.04 -12.16 -31.07
CA SER A 5 11.15 -12.98 -31.55
C SER A 5 12.50 -12.34 -31.15
N CYS A 6 13.51 -13.17 -30.87
CA CYS A 6 14.89 -12.73 -30.54
C CYS A 6 15.49 -11.74 -31.56
N VAL A 7 15.00 -11.69 -32.78
CA VAL A 7 15.45 -10.79 -33.82
C VAL A 7 15.00 -9.34 -33.57
N ALA A 8 13.79 -9.12 -33.03
CA ALA A 8 13.31 -7.80 -32.67
C ALA A 8 14.13 -7.20 -31.51
N LEU A 9 14.51 -8.01 -30.53
CA LEU A 9 15.38 -7.62 -29.42
C LEU A 9 16.80 -7.18 -29.87
N ALA A 10 17.36 -7.82 -30.93
CA ALA A 10 18.69 -7.49 -31.45
C ALA A 10 18.71 -6.12 -32.15
N ILE A 11 17.66 -5.77 -32.89
CA ILE A 11 17.57 -4.49 -33.61
C ILE A 11 17.38 -3.31 -32.64
N TYR A 12 16.63 -3.50 -31.55
CA TYR A 12 16.44 -2.48 -30.52
C TYR A 12 17.71 -2.21 -29.67
N ARG A 13 18.56 -3.22 -29.45
CA ARG A 13 19.83 -3.05 -28.76
C ARG A 13 20.83 -2.14 -29.50
N VAL A 14 20.83 -2.17 -30.83
CA VAL A 14 21.70 -1.33 -31.66
C VAL A 14 21.32 0.17 -31.56
N LEU A 15 20.09 0.49 -31.18
CA LEU A 15 19.60 1.87 -31.09
C LEU A 15 19.63 2.46 -29.67
N GLY A 16 20.18 1.76 -28.68
CA GLY A 16 20.30 2.23 -27.28
C GLY A 16 18.96 2.42 -26.53
N TRP A 17 17.84 2.07 -27.17
CA TRP A 17 16.50 2.27 -26.59
C TRP A 17 16.00 1.05 -25.81
N CYS A 18 16.59 -0.12 -26.06
CA CYS A 18 16.17 -1.37 -25.46
C CYS A 18 16.49 -1.44 -23.96
N ASP A 19 17.64 -0.87 -23.56
CA ASP A 19 18.06 -0.90 -22.16
C ASP A 19 17.17 -0.01 -21.29
N LEU A 20 16.69 1.13 -21.81
CA LEU A 20 15.79 2.03 -21.09
C LEU A 20 14.39 1.42 -20.92
N ILE A 21 13.89 0.70 -21.94
CA ILE A 21 12.58 0.04 -21.86
C ILE A 21 12.66 -1.21 -20.98
N TYR A 22 13.74 -1.98 -21.09
CA TYR A 22 13.94 -3.20 -20.31
C TYR A 22 14.12 -2.90 -18.83
N VAL A 23 14.89 -1.87 -18.47
CA VAL A 23 15.06 -1.40 -17.08
C VAL A 23 13.72 -0.94 -16.50
N ARG A 24 12.92 -0.22 -17.28
CA ARG A 24 11.59 0.25 -16.84
C ARG A 24 10.57 -0.87 -16.63
N LEU A 25 10.72 -2.00 -17.33
CA LEU A 25 9.84 -3.18 -17.20
C LEU A 25 10.26 -4.10 -16.05
N THR A 26 11.44 -3.92 -15.48
CA THR A 26 11.98 -4.77 -14.41
C THR A 26 11.97 -4.11 -13.03
N GLU A 27 11.82 -2.80 -12.95
CA GLU A 27 11.75 -2.10 -11.67
C GLU A 27 10.34 -2.17 -11.09
N MET A 28 10.28 -2.62 -9.84
CA MET A 28 9.03 -2.59 -9.07
C MET A 28 8.61 -1.14 -8.83
N PRO A 29 7.34 -0.79 -9.02
CA PRO A 29 6.84 0.55 -8.70
C PRO A 29 7.15 0.93 -7.24
N ARG A 30 7.52 2.19 -7.02
CA ARG A 30 7.76 2.75 -5.70
C ARG A 30 6.81 3.91 -5.47
N TYR A 31 6.25 3.96 -4.28
CA TYR A 31 5.32 5.01 -3.88
C TYR A 31 5.79 5.62 -2.57
N ILE A 32 5.78 6.94 -2.53
CA ILE A 32 6.00 7.70 -1.30
C ILE A 32 4.65 8.01 -0.68
N GLY A 33 4.53 7.78 0.61
CA GLY A 33 3.37 8.20 1.39
C GLY A 33 3.76 9.15 2.50
N SER A 34 2.86 10.07 2.81
CA SER A 34 3.07 11.03 3.89
C SER A 34 1.78 11.32 4.66
N CYS A 35 1.92 11.75 5.91
CA CYS A 35 0.82 12.39 6.61
C CYS A 35 0.65 13.83 6.11
N HIS A 36 -0.51 14.45 6.35
CA HIS A 36 -0.82 15.78 5.85
C HIS A 36 0.26 16.85 6.16
N CYS A 37 0.86 16.80 7.35
CA CYS A 37 1.90 17.76 7.74
C CYS A 37 3.32 17.38 7.28
N GLY A 38 3.49 16.25 6.60
CA GLY A 38 4.77 15.79 6.06
C GLY A 38 5.77 15.24 7.08
N ILE A 39 5.49 15.26 8.39
CA ILE A 39 6.43 14.78 9.43
C ILE A 39 6.63 13.25 9.30
N VAL A 40 5.55 12.49 9.13
CA VAL A 40 5.62 11.04 8.92
C VAL A 40 5.64 10.77 7.44
N ARG A 41 6.72 10.13 6.98
CA ARG A 41 6.91 9.73 5.58
C ARG A 41 7.37 8.28 5.50
N PHE A 42 6.91 7.58 4.50
CA PHE A 42 7.30 6.19 4.24
C PHE A 42 7.39 5.92 2.73
N GLU A 43 8.02 4.82 2.38
CA GLU A 43 8.09 4.31 1.02
C GLU A 43 7.57 2.88 1.00
N ILE A 44 6.87 2.52 -0.06
CA ILE A 44 6.50 1.14 -0.36
C ILE A 44 6.92 0.77 -1.77
N GLU A 45 7.21 -0.52 -1.98
CA GLU A 45 7.52 -1.09 -3.28
C GLU A 45 6.48 -2.16 -3.64
N GLY A 46 6.02 -2.15 -4.87
CA GLY A 46 5.09 -3.15 -5.40
C GLY A 46 3.96 -2.58 -6.23
N VAL A 47 3.27 -3.43 -6.94
CA VAL A 47 2.08 -3.07 -7.72
C VAL A 47 0.88 -2.98 -6.77
N ILE A 48 0.10 -1.91 -6.88
CA ILE A 48 -1.16 -1.72 -6.14
C ILE A 48 -2.32 -2.03 -7.09
N ASP A 49 -2.53 -3.29 -7.40
CA ASP A 49 -3.62 -3.77 -8.25
C ASP A 49 -4.93 -3.97 -7.47
N ARG A 50 -4.83 -4.07 -6.14
CA ARG A 50 -5.95 -4.36 -5.25
C ARG A 50 -5.84 -3.62 -3.93
N VAL A 51 -6.98 -3.05 -3.49
CA VAL A 51 -7.14 -2.41 -2.18
C VAL A 51 -8.37 -2.95 -1.47
N THR A 52 -8.36 -2.96 -0.14
CA THR A 52 -9.50 -3.43 0.66
C THR A 52 -10.16 -2.25 1.35
N GLU A 53 -11.46 -2.10 1.15
CA GLU A 53 -12.32 -1.17 1.89
C GLU A 53 -13.09 -1.93 2.97
N CYS A 54 -12.80 -1.61 4.23
CA CYS A 54 -13.40 -2.29 5.38
C CYS A 54 -14.47 -1.39 6.03
N ASN A 55 -15.65 -1.94 6.29
CA ASN A 55 -16.77 -1.22 6.91
C ASN A 55 -16.77 -1.25 8.44
N CYS A 56 -15.73 -1.77 9.11
CA CYS A 56 -15.68 -1.80 10.57
C CYS A 56 -15.67 -0.38 11.17
N SER A 57 -15.94 -0.29 12.46
CA SER A 57 -16.17 0.98 13.17
C SER A 57 -15.04 2.00 13.04
N ILE A 58 -13.78 1.58 12.86
CA ILE A 58 -12.64 2.47 12.73
C ILE A 58 -12.28 2.76 11.28
N CYS A 59 -12.21 1.73 10.42
CA CYS A 59 -11.83 1.92 9.02
C CYS A 59 -12.81 2.80 8.27
N HIS A 60 -14.13 2.57 8.49
CA HIS A 60 -15.19 3.39 7.92
C HIS A 60 -15.09 4.87 8.35
N LYS A 61 -14.88 5.14 9.66
CA LYS A 61 -14.75 6.52 10.17
C LYS A 61 -13.51 7.25 9.64
N LYS A 62 -12.45 6.52 9.34
CA LYS A 62 -11.18 7.08 8.84
C LYS A 62 -11.08 7.09 7.32
N GLY A 63 -12.04 6.49 6.59
CA GLY A 63 -12.00 6.38 5.13
C GLY A 63 -10.77 5.64 4.63
N ILE A 64 -10.36 4.55 5.30
CA ILE A 64 -9.12 3.86 4.97
C ILE A 64 -9.34 2.92 3.78
N LEU A 65 -8.45 3.00 2.80
CA LEU A 65 -8.26 1.97 1.77
C LEU A 65 -6.95 1.24 2.06
N HIS A 66 -7.05 -0.05 2.31
CA HIS A 66 -5.94 -0.87 2.77
C HIS A 66 -5.20 -1.53 1.62
N HIS A 67 -3.87 -1.37 1.58
CA HIS A 67 -2.96 -2.17 0.77
C HIS A 67 -1.93 -2.86 1.67
N ARG A 68 -1.73 -4.18 1.49
CA ARG A 68 -0.81 -4.96 2.31
C ARG A 68 0.58 -5.00 1.67
N VAL A 69 1.59 -4.75 2.50
CA VAL A 69 2.99 -4.70 2.09
C VAL A 69 3.83 -5.56 3.04
N THR A 70 4.72 -6.36 2.49
CA THR A 70 5.68 -7.14 3.29
C THR A 70 6.73 -6.24 3.94
N PRO A 71 7.34 -6.63 5.07
CA PRO A 71 8.32 -5.79 5.77
C PRO A 71 9.53 -5.39 4.93
N ASP A 72 9.97 -6.24 4.00
CA ASP A 72 11.08 -5.97 3.08
C ASP A 72 10.76 -4.92 2.03
N ARG A 73 9.47 -4.65 1.79
CA ARG A 73 8.96 -3.68 0.82
C ARG A 73 8.38 -2.41 1.47
N PHE A 74 8.52 -2.27 2.76
CA PHE A 74 8.09 -1.08 3.51
C PHE A 74 9.28 -0.43 4.18
N ARG A 75 9.44 0.88 4.01
CA ARG A 75 10.47 1.65 4.69
C ARG A 75 9.88 2.94 5.28
N LEU A 76 9.99 3.11 6.59
CA LEU A 76 9.70 4.39 7.23
C LEU A 76 10.89 5.33 6.97
N LEU A 77 10.62 6.48 6.34
CA LEU A 77 11.64 7.46 5.97
C LEU A 77 11.87 8.50 7.06
N SER A 78 10.77 8.91 7.73
CA SER A 78 10.83 9.90 8.83
C SER A 78 9.63 9.79 9.76
N GLY A 79 9.73 10.43 10.92
CA GLY A 79 8.62 10.66 11.83
C GLY A 79 8.27 9.49 12.76
N GLU A 80 9.17 8.54 13.01
CA GLU A 80 8.93 7.42 13.92
C GLU A 80 8.46 7.87 15.29
N ALA A 81 9.15 8.83 15.90
CA ALA A 81 8.79 9.40 17.20
C ALA A 81 7.41 10.10 17.20
N ASN A 82 6.93 10.49 16.02
CA ASN A 82 5.64 11.18 15.83
C ASN A 82 4.50 10.23 15.46
N LEU A 83 4.76 8.94 15.32
CA LEU A 83 3.72 7.93 15.14
C LEU A 83 3.03 7.64 16.47
N GLY A 84 1.74 7.95 16.53
CA GLY A 84 0.84 7.49 17.58
C GLY A 84 0.30 6.11 17.25
N THR A 85 -0.07 5.35 18.28
CA THR A 85 -0.71 4.03 18.12
C THR A 85 -2.02 4.02 18.87
N TYR A 86 -3.09 3.64 18.17
CA TYR A 86 -4.39 3.38 18.76
C TYR A 86 -4.75 1.91 18.63
N GLN A 87 -5.25 1.32 19.71
CA GLN A 87 -5.70 -0.06 19.75
C GLN A 87 -7.05 -0.13 20.49
N PHE A 88 -7.89 -1.06 20.09
CA PHE A 88 -9.19 -1.31 20.72
C PHE A 88 -9.57 -2.80 20.62
N GLY A 89 -10.65 -3.19 21.28
CA GLY A 89 -11.14 -4.58 21.30
C GLY A 89 -10.06 -5.55 21.74
N SER A 90 -9.68 -6.50 20.88
CA SER A 90 -8.65 -7.52 21.18
C SER A 90 -7.24 -6.94 21.33
N LYS A 91 -7.01 -5.69 21.01
CA LYS A 91 -5.70 -5.00 21.03
C LYS A 91 -4.61 -5.67 20.16
N VAL A 92 -4.99 -6.55 19.24
CA VAL A 92 -4.06 -7.15 18.28
C VAL A 92 -3.73 -6.15 17.18
N ALA A 93 -4.74 -5.52 16.58
CA ALA A 93 -4.52 -4.51 15.55
C ALA A 93 -3.91 -3.23 16.16
N LYS A 94 -2.90 -2.67 15.44
CA LYS A 94 -2.25 -1.41 15.81
C LYS A 94 -2.49 -0.39 14.70
N HIS A 95 -3.27 0.64 15.00
CA HIS A 95 -3.58 1.72 14.06
C HIS A 95 -2.64 2.88 14.29
N HIS A 96 -1.75 3.14 13.34
CA HIS A 96 -0.73 4.19 13.45
C HIS A 96 -1.18 5.45 12.74
N PHE A 97 -1.00 6.57 13.42
CA PHE A 97 -1.39 7.90 12.93
C PHE A 97 -0.34 8.95 13.32
N CYS A 98 -0.29 10.04 12.60
CA CYS A 98 0.55 11.17 12.94
C CYS A 98 -0.01 11.89 14.18
N LYS A 99 0.80 12.05 15.24
CA LYS A 99 0.39 12.76 16.47
C LYS A 99 0.11 14.24 16.24
N THR A 100 0.73 14.85 15.22
CA THR A 100 0.57 16.29 14.92
C THR A 100 -0.70 16.58 14.13
N CYS A 101 -0.94 15.85 13.02
CA CYS A 101 -2.08 16.15 12.14
C CYS A 101 -3.22 15.13 12.21
N GLY A 102 -3.07 14.05 12.97
CA GLY A 102 -4.11 13.02 13.16
C GLY A 102 -4.31 12.05 11.99
N ILE A 103 -3.65 12.27 10.85
CA ILE A 103 -3.82 11.42 9.67
C ILE A 103 -3.38 9.99 9.96
N HIS A 104 -4.27 9.04 9.66
CA HIS A 104 -3.97 7.61 9.73
C HIS A 104 -3.06 7.20 8.58
N VAL A 105 -1.92 6.63 8.88
CA VAL A 105 -0.87 6.29 7.91
C VAL A 105 -0.89 4.81 7.56
N LEU A 106 -0.82 3.96 8.58
CA LEU A 106 -0.75 2.51 8.40
C LEU A 106 -1.35 1.73 9.58
N THR A 107 -1.59 0.45 9.36
CA THR A 107 -2.08 -0.48 10.37
C THR A 107 -1.21 -1.74 10.37
N ARG A 108 -0.92 -2.31 11.53
CA ARG A 108 -0.61 -3.74 11.69
C ARG A 108 -1.94 -4.44 11.93
N ALA A 109 -2.49 -5.04 10.88
CA ALA A 109 -3.84 -5.56 10.92
C ALA A 109 -3.95 -6.87 11.69
N ARG A 110 -5.07 -7.11 12.38
CA ARG A 110 -5.33 -8.38 13.08
C ARG A 110 -5.27 -9.60 12.14
N ALA A 111 -5.71 -9.44 10.89
CA ALA A 111 -5.71 -10.50 9.88
C ALA A 111 -4.30 -10.84 9.36
N ALA A 112 -3.36 -9.91 9.47
CA ALA A 112 -2.00 -10.05 8.96
C ALA A 112 -1.04 -9.22 9.83
N PRO A 113 -0.75 -9.65 11.07
CA PRO A 113 0.02 -8.85 12.02
C PRO A 113 1.49 -8.67 11.58
N ASP A 114 1.98 -9.56 10.74
CA ASP A 114 3.35 -9.51 10.23
C ASP A 114 3.52 -8.60 9.01
N LEU A 115 2.41 -8.15 8.40
CA LEU A 115 2.43 -7.24 7.26
C LEU A 115 2.17 -5.80 7.69
N TYR A 116 2.73 -4.85 6.94
CA TYR A 116 2.28 -3.47 6.97
C TYR A 116 1.03 -3.34 6.10
N THR A 117 0.01 -2.68 6.60
CA THR A 117 -1.20 -2.36 5.85
C THR A 117 -1.28 -0.85 5.74
N VAL A 118 -0.88 -0.32 4.60
CA VAL A 118 -0.84 1.13 4.37
C VAL A 118 -2.20 1.65 3.94
N ASN A 119 -2.49 2.90 4.25
CA ASN A 119 -3.63 3.60 3.70
C ASN A 119 -3.22 4.22 2.36
N VAL A 120 -3.73 3.72 1.24
CA VAL A 120 -3.34 4.24 -0.08
C VAL A 120 -3.76 5.70 -0.31
N ARG A 121 -4.71 6.23 0.46
CA ARG A 121 -5.13 7.63 0.39
C ARG A 121 -4.06 8.62 0.89
N VAL A 122 -2.98 8.13 1.51
CA VAL A 122 -1.85 8.96 1.97
C VAL A 122 -0.59 8.75 1.11
N LEU A 123 -0.72 8.08 -0.03
CA LEU A 123 0.34 8.04 -1.03
C LEU A 123 0.32 9.35 -1.82
N ASP A 124 1.48 10.00 -1.91
CA ASP A 124 1.60 11.37 -2.40
C ASP A 124 1.29 11.49 -3.91
N ASP A 125 1.75 10.54 -4.72
CA ASP A 125 1.64 10.53 -6.18
C ASP A 125 0.74 9.38 -6.70
N TYR A 126 -0.23 8.92 -5.90
CA TYR A 126 -1.14 7.85 -6.26
C TYR A 126 -2.57 8.36 -6.47
N ASP A 127 -3.00 8.41 -7.72
CA ASP A 127 -4.37 8.80 -8.08
C ASP A 127 -5.25 7.56 -8.25
N LEU A 128 -6.16 7.35 -7.29
CA LEU A 128 -7.10 6.22 -7.29
C LEU A 128 -7.97 6.16 -8.55
N ALA A 129 -8.28 7.29 -9.17
CA ALA A 129 -9.11 7.32 -10.38
C ALA A 129 -8.33 6.90 -11.62
N LEU A 130 -7.05 7.24 -11.70
CA LEU A 130 -6.18 6.88 -12.81
C LEU A 130 -5.66 5.44 -12.68
N GLU A 131 -5.20 5.06 -11.49
CA GLU A 131 -4.64 3.74 -11.21
C GLU A 131 -5.71 2.64 -11.16
N SER A 132 -6.94 2.99 -10.82
CA SER A 132 -8.13 2.13 -10.84
C SER A 132 -7.92 0.73 -10.25
N PRO A 133 -7.36 0.58 -9.04
CA PRO A 133 -7.18 -0.74 -8.43
C PRO A 133 -8.52 -1.41 -8.15
N GLU A 134 -8.55 -2.73 -8.11
CA GLU A 134 -9.72 -3.48 -7.64
C GLU A 134 -10.04 -3.10 -6.19
N ILE A 135 -11.23 -2.58 -5.92
CA ILE A 135 -11.69 -2.27 -4.56
C ILE A 135 -12.48 -3.45 -4.00
N VAL A 136 -11.86 -4.21 -3.12
CA VAL A 136 -12.50 -5.34 -2.44
C VAL A 136 -13.19 -4.87 -1.17
N GLN A 137 -14.50 -5.10 -1.10
CA GLN A 137 -15.30 -4.79 0.09
C GLN A 137 -15.11 -5.88 1.14
N PHE A 138 -14.80 -5.48 2.36
CA PHE A 138 -14.69 -6.39 3.50
C PHE A 138 -15.67 -6.00 4.61
N ASP A 139 -16.55 -6.94 4.99
CA ASP A 139 -17.48 -6.75 6.10
C ASP A 139 -16.79 -6.98 7.46
N GLY A 140 -16.09 -5.96 7.90
CA GLY A 140 -15.41 -5.95 9.19
C GLY A 140 -16.33 -5.71 10.39
N ARG A 141 -17.62 -5.42 10.18
CA ARG A 141 -18.62 -5.38 11.27
C ARG A 141 -18.92 -6.78 11.79
N HIS A 142 -18.93 -7.77 10.87
CA HIS A 142 -19.09 -9.18 11.17
C HIS A 142 -17.74 -9.91 11.00
N TRP A 143 -16.72 -9.40 11.68
CA TRP A 143 -15.33 -9.83 11.51
C TRP A 143 -15.13 -11.35 11.62
N GLU A 144 -15.67 -11.96 12.69
CA GLU A 144 -15.41 -13.39 12.99
C GLU A 144 -16.00 -14.32 11.90
N GLU A 145 -17.06 -13.89 11.26
CA GLU A 145 -17.72 -14.63 10.17
C GLU A 145 -16.98 -14.48 8.84
N ASN A 146 -16.36 -13.31 8.62
CA ASN A 146 -15.83 -12.93 7.30
C ASN A 146 -14.29 -13.02 7.20
N ILE A 147 -13.57 -13.23 8.31
CA ILE A 147 -12.10 -13.20 8.30
C ILE A 147 -11.46 -14.21 7.33
N ALA A 148 -12.11 -15.33 7.06
CA ALA A 148 -11.61 -16.34 6.13
C ALA A 148 -11.49 -15.82 4.68
N SER A 149 -12.30 -14.83 4.29
CA SER A 149 -12.27 -14.24 2.94
C SER A 149 -11.06 -13.31 2.70
N LEU A 150 -10.31 -12.96 3.75
CA LEU A 150 -9.10 -12.14 3.66
C LEU A 150 -7.79 -12.94 3.56
N LYS A 151 -7.88 -14.26 3.52
CA LYS A 151 -6.70 -15.15 3.44
C LYS A 151 -6.31 -15.46 2.01
#